data_10387c8b28b01fe5eb22c48fb5bb3f29
#
_entry.id   10387c8b28b01fe5eb22c48fb5bb3f29
#
_cell.length_a   1.000
_cell.length_b   1.000
_cell.length_c   1.000
_cell.angle_alpha   90.00
_cell.angle_beta   90.00
_cell.angle_gamma   90.00
#
_symmetry.space_group_name_H-M   'P 1'
#
loop_
_entity.id
_entity.type
_entity.pdbx_description
1 polymer ?
#
loop_
_entity_poly.entity_id
_entity_poly.type
_entity_poly.pdbx_seq_one_letter_code
_entity_poly.pdbx_strand_id
1 'polypeptide(L)'
;MSKGKTQSVIETDDDTLYYERCAGIDVHKTLLVVCLRIGRKTESRECGTTTGEIREIVNWLKGNGCQMVAMESTGSYWKPLYNIFEQENLPAMVVNAYHIKNVPGRKTDWNDAFWIAKCLAQGLLKPSFVPDREQRELRDMTRFRKSQIEERSRNINRLQKFLEGANIKLGSWLSDIEGKSSSELLELIIGKEDFTLDDVRQRMHGRLKSSPEEIFASIEGYITSTQRKFLAHVMNIIKEQTRLIEITDEMIKASFSDEQKKAVEALDAIPGIGTVSAEQIVAETGTDMSCFRNQHAFSNWIGVAPGNNESAGKRKSGKTTHGNKTLKSTLSQCAKSAVKNKKSFFSAQYARLVTHRGKNRATMAVAHSMAIAIYFVLSGYDFKDLGSDYYNQFNREKKVNSHLKQLGKLGITLPDDVLDIIRVQSSG
;
A
#
# COMPACT_ATOMS: atom_id res chain seq x y z
N MET A 1 7.81 -44.54 -2.29
CA MET A 1 6.98 -44.69 -3.51
C MET A 1 5.51 -44.50 -3.12
N SER A 2 5.02 -43.25 -3.25
CA SER A 2 3.61 -42.90 -3.01
C SER A 2 2.83 -43.22 -4.28
N LYS A 3 1.90 -44.15 -4.23
CA LYS A 3 0.99 -44.48 -5.33
C LYS A 3 -0.04 -43.34 -5.43
N GLY A 4 0.12 -42.46 -6.42
CA GLY A 4 -0.91 -41.49 -6.75
C GLY A 4 -2.22 -42.18 -7.12
N LYS A 5 -3.31 -41.83 -6.44
CA LYS A 5 -4.65 -42.25 -6.83
C LYS A 5 -5.09 -41.48 -8.07
N THR A 6 -5.19 -42.18 -9.19
CA THR A 6 -5.78 -41.65 -10.42
C THR A 6 -7.31 -41.77 -10.28
N GLN A 7 -8.01 -40.63 -10.28
CA GLN A 7 -9.47 -40.59 -10.29
C GLN A 7 -10.01 -40.44 -11.72
N SER A 8 -11.18 -41.00 -11.94
CA SER A 8 -11.87 -41.21 -13.23
C SER A 8 -12.23 -39.95 -14.01
N VAL A 9 -12.28 -40.12 -15.31
CA VAL A 9 -12.66 -39.16 -16.37
C VAL A 9 -14.11 -38.72 -16.19
N ILE A 10 -14.37 -37.41 -16.11
CA ILE A 10 -15.70 -36.78 -16.13
C ILE A 10 -15.84 -36.02 -17.47
N GLU A 11 -16.86 -36.32 -18.25
CA GLU A 11 -17.20 -35.58 -19.49
C GLU A 11 -18.09 -34.39 -19.16
N THR A 12 -17.80 -33.21 -19.74
CA THR A 12 -18.62 -31.99 -19.60
C THR A 12 -18.99 -31.41 -20.97
N ASP A 13 -20.27 -31.06 -21.13
CA ASP A 13 -20.78 -30.37 -22.32
C ASP A 13 -20.34 -28.89 -22.33
N ASP A 14 -19.46 -28.51 -23.31
CA ASP A 14 -19.16 -27.10 -23.61
C ASP A 14 -18.56 -26.93 -25.01
N ASP A 15 -19.19 -26.10 -25.82
CA ASP A 15 -18.94 -26.05 -27.27
C ASP A 15 -17.79 -25.16 -27.74
N THR A 16 -17.19 -24.33 -26.87
CA THR A 16 -16.07 -23.44 -27.27
C THR A 16 -14.98 -23.40 -26.20
N LEU A 17 -13.81 -24.00 -26.51
CA LEU A 17 -12.64 -24.00 -25.64
C LEU A 17 -11.65 -22.92 -26.07
N TYR A 18 -11.25 -22.05 -25.14
CA TYR A 18 -10.18 -21.07 -25.33
C TYR A 18 -8.78 -21.75 -25.23
N TYR A 19 -8.66 -22.69 -24.28
CA TYR A 19 -7.50 -23.58 -24.16
C TYR A 19 -7.97 -25.04 -24.27
N GLU A 20 -7.48 -25.76 -25.24
CA GLU A 20 -7.79 -27.19 -25.44
C GLU A 20 -7.09 -28.08 -24.41
N ARG A 21 -5.87 -27.67 -24.00
CA ARG A 21 -5.02 -28.37 -23.02
C ARG A 21 -4.58 -27.40 -21.95
N CYS A 22 -5.16 -27.48 -20.79
CA CYS A 22 -4.85 -26.56 -19.69
C CYS A 22 -4.97 -27.25 -18.34
N ALA A 23 -4.42 -26.62 -17.29
CA ALA A 23 -4.51 -27.16 -15.94
C ALA A 23 -4.97 -26.11 -14.93
N GLY A 24 -5.74 -26.55 -13.95
CA GLY A 24 -6.07 -25.81 -12.76
C GLY A 24 -5.34 -26.38 -11.54
N ILE A 25 -4.83 -25.53 -10.69
CA ILE A 25 -4.13 -25.96 -9.47
C ILE A 25 -4.75 -25.30 -8.26
N ASP A 26 -5.15 -26.13 -7.31
CA ASP A 26 -5.46 -25.73 -5.94
C ASP A 26 -4.20 -25.85 -5.08
N VAL A 27 -3.79 -24.73 -4.47
CA VAL A 27 -2.48 -24.60 -3.82
C VAL A 27 -2.65 -24.52 -2.31
N HIS A 28 -2.17 -25.54 -1.60
CA HIS A 28 -2.06 -25.56 -0.15
C HIS A 28 -0.59 -25.50 0.30
N LYS A 29 -0.37 -25.38 1.61
CA LYS A 29 0.98 -25.30 2.19
C LYS A 29 1.84 -26.53 1.90
N THR A 30 1.26 -27.73 1.95
CA THR A 30 1.96 -29.02 1.85
C THR A 30 1.41 -29.93 0.77
N LEU A 31 0.37 -29.50 0.07
CA LEU A 31 -0.33 -30.30 -0.93
C LEU A 31 -0.69 -29.42 -2.13
N LEU A 32 -0.49 -29.94 -3.31
CA LEU A 32 -1.01 -29.42 -4.58
C LEU A 32 -2.00 -30.40 -5.16
N VAL A 33 -3.17 -29.91 -5.53
CA VAL A 33 -4.14 -30.68 -6.30
C VAL A 33 -4.16 -30.09 -7.71
N VAL A 34 -3.76 -30.88 -8.69
CA VAL A 34 -3.61 -30.47 -10.08
C VAL A 34 -4.61 -31.21 -10.96
N CYS A 35 -5.44 -30.48 -11.66
CA CYS A 35 -6.39 -31.03 -12.64
C CYS A 35 -5.96 -30.61 -14.04
N LEU A 36 -5.43 -31.54 -14.84
CA LEU A 36 -5.15 -31.38 -16.25
C LEU A 36 -6.43 -31.67 -17.04
N ARG A 37 -6.77 -30.77 -17.96
CA ARG A 37 -7.88 -30.89 -18.90
C ARG A 37 -7.34 -30.98 -20.33
N ILE A 38 -7.80 -32.02 -21.09
CA ILE A 38 -7.50 -32.21 -22.51
C ILE A 38 -8.85 -32.38 -23.23
N GLY A 39 -9.28 -31.31 -23.91
CA GLY A 39 -10.63 -31.24 -24.47
C GLY A 39 -11.69 -31.40 -23.39
N ARG A 40 -12.48 -32.49 -23.45
CA ARG A 40 -13.50 -32.82 -22.45
C ARG A 40 -13.02 -33.76 -21.33
N LYS A 41 -11.83 -34.36 -21.46
CA LYS A 41 -11.28 -35.30 -20.49
C LYS A 41 -10.45 -34.58 -19.45
N THR A 42 -10.51 -35.06 -18.22
CA THR A 42 -9.72 -34.53 -17.09
C THR A 42 -8.97 -35.64 -16.37
N GLU A 43 -7.74 -35.35 -15.98
CA GLU A 43 -6.91 -36.20 -15.12
C GLU A 43 -6.44 -35.37 -13.93
N SER A 44 -6.62 -35.87 -12.72
CA SER A 44 -6.18 -35.16 -11.50
C SER A 44 -5.06 -35.91 -10.82
N ARG A 45 -4.07 -35.15 -10.30
CA ARG A 45 -2.97 -35.66 -9.50
C ARG A 45 -2.82 -34.83 -8.23
N GLU A 46 -2.43 -35.50 -7.18
CA GLU A 46 -2.02 -34.88 -5.92
C GLU A 46 -0.51 -35.07 -5.75
N CYS A 47 0.17 -34.03 -5.31
CA CYS A 47 1.60 -34.08 -4.99
C CYS A 47 1.94 -33.12 -3.83
N GLY A 48 3.13 -33.32 -3.27
CA GLY A 48 3.66 -32.39 -2.28
C GLY A 48 4.14 -31.09 -2.90
N THR A 49 4.75 -30.24 -2.08
CA THR A 49 5.18 -28.88 -2.45
C THR A 49 6.70 -28.71 -2.48
N THR A 50 7.44 -29.82 -2.46
CA THR A 50 8.90 -29.78 -2.63
C THR A 50 9.27 -29.45 -4.08
N THR A 51 10.43 -28.86 -4.28
CA THR A 51 10.89 -28.49 -5.64
C THR A 51 10.92 -29.66 -6.60
N GLY A 52 11.31 -30.87 -6.12
CA GLY A 52 11.31 -32.10 -6.92
C GLY A 52 9.91 -32.50 -7.39
N GLU A 53 8.96 -32.54 -6.45
CA GLU A 53 7.55 -32.89 -6.75
C GLU A 53 6.90 -31.88 -7.71
N ILE A 54 7.19 -30.59 -7.53
CA ILE A 54 6.69 -29.55 -8.44
C ILE A 54 7.27 -29.76 -9.86
N ARG A 55 8.56 -30.08 -9.99
CA ARG A 55 9.17 -30.37 -11.29
C ARG A 55 8.59 -31.62 -11.96
N GLU A 56 8.25 -32.64 -11.19
CA GLU A 56 7.55 -33.83 -11.71
C GLU A 56 6.19 -33.44 -12.31
N ILE A 57 5.42 -32.58 -11.63
CA ILE A 57 4.18 -32.04 -12.16
C ILE A 57 4.40 -31.21 -13.42
N VAL A 58 5.42 -30.34 -13.45
CA VAL A 58 5.76 -29.56 -14.66
C VAL A 58 6.07 -30.49 -15.84
N ASN A 59 6.88 -31.53 -15.62
CA ASN A 59 7.22 -32.48 -16.65
C ASN A 59 5.98 -33.24 -17.16
N TRP A 60 5.09 -33.65 -16.24
CA TRP A 60 3.83 -34.30 -16.59
C TRP A 60 2.92 -33.36 -17.42
N LEU A 61 2.78 -32.11 -17.02
CA LEU A 61 1.97 -31.13 -17.75
C LEU A 61 2.55 -30.84 -19.14
N LYS A 62 3.87 -30.63 -19.26
CA LYS A 62 4.56 -30.46 -20.54
C LYS A 62 4.44 -31.69 -21.45
N GLY A 63 4.62 -32.89 -20.90
CA GLY A 63 4.48 -34.15 -21.63
C GLY A 63 3.08 -34.37 -22.21
N ASN A 64 2.06 -33.75 -21.61
CA ASN A 64 0.68 -33.76 -22.10
C ASN A 64 0.34 -32.54 -22.99
N GLY A 65 1.32 -31.67 -23.29
CA GLY A 65 1.13 -30.48 -24.13
C GLY A 65 0.26 -29.39 -23.48
N CYS A 66 0.34 -29.23 -22.15
CA CYS A 66 -0.40 -28.20 -21.44
C CYS A 66 0.01 -26.82 -21.94
N GLN A 67 -0.95 -26.03 -22.40
CA GLN A 67 -0.75 -24.70 -22.98
C GLN A 67 -0.72 -23.58 -21.94
N MET A 68 -1.50 -23.74 -20.87
CA MET A 68 -1.67 -22.74 -19.82
C MET A 68 -2.05 -23.39 -18.49
N VAL A 69 -1.52 -22.86 -17.42
CA VAL A 69 -1.86 -23.28 -16.06
C VAL A 69 -2.50 -22.09 -15.30
N ALA A 70 -3.55 -22.34 -14.54
CA ALA A 70 -4.10 -21.35 -13.63
C ALA A 70 -4.03 -21.84 -12.18
N MET A 71 -3.67 -20.93 -11.26
CA MET A 71 -3.62 -21.21 -9.82
C MET A 71 -4.25 -20.08 -9.01
N GLU A 72 -4.82 -20.43 -7.86
CA GLU A 72 -5.40 -19.43 -6.96
C GLU A 72 -4.31 -18.68 -6.17
N SER A 73 -4.50 -17.36 -5.97
CA SER A 73 -3.58 -16.48 -5.22
C SER A 73 -3.73 -16.62 -3.71
N THR A 74 -3.77 -17.85 -3.17
CA THR A 74 -3.92 -18.09 -1.73
C THR A 74 -2.61 -17.83 -0.99
N GLY A 75 -2.58 -16.81 -0.15
CA GLY A 75 -1.40 -16.43 0.65
C GLY A 75 -0.14 -16.22 -0.18
N SER A 76 0.96 -16.86 0.24
CA SER A 76 2.26 -16.86 -0.47
C SER A 76 2.59 -18.21 -1.14
N TYR A 77 1.73 -19.21 -0.97
CA TYR A 77 2.02 -20.60 -1.38
C TYR A 77 2.11 -20.78 -2.90
N TRP A 78 1.47 -19.91 -3.68
CA TRP A 78 1.57 -19.91 -5.13
C TRP A 78 2.94 -19.46 -5.66
N LYS A 79 3.69 -18.63 -4.90
CA LYS A 79 4.97 -18.05 -5.38
C LYS A 79 6.02 -19.10 -5.76
N PRO A 80 6.37 -20.12 -4.93
CA PRO A 80 7.33 -21.15 -5.29
C PRO A 80 6.95 -21.89 -6.57
N LEU A 81 5.67 -22.23 -6.69
CA LEU A 81 5.11 -22.93 -7.83
C LEU A 81 5.23 -22.10 -9.11
N TYR A 82 4.80 -20.84 -9.05
CA TYR A 82 4.90 -19.90 -10.18
C TYR A 82 6.35 -19.69 -10.62
N ASN A 83 7.30 -19.53 -9.66
CA ASN A 83 8.71 -19.36 -9.96
C ASN A 83 9.30 -20.58 -10.71
N ILE A 84 8.89 -21.80 -10.34
CA ILE A 84 9.35 -23.01 -11.03
C ILE A 84 8.73 -23.10 -12.43
N PHE A 85 7.45 -22.78 -12.59
CA PHE A 85 6.78 -22.75 -13.89
C PHE A 85 7.43 -21.73 -14.84
N GLU A 86 7.78 -20.56 -14.32
CA GLU A 86 8.51 -19.52 -15.07
C GLU A 86 9.90 -20.01 -15.50
N GLN A 87 10.69 -20.63 -14.59
CA GLN A 87 12.00 -21.21 -14.89
C GLN A 87 11.91 -22.33 -15.94
N GLU A 88 10.86 -23.11 -15.87
CA GLU A 88 10.63 -24.22 -16.79
C GLU A 88 9.90 -23.82 -18.08
N ASN A 89 9.65 -22.51 -18.31
CA ASN A 89 8.92 -21.98 -19.46
C ASN A 89 7.54 -22.64 -19.67
N LEU A 90 6.81 -22.95 -18.60
CA LEU A 90 5.43 -23.39 -18.66
C LEU A 90 4.52 -22.18 -18.36
N PRO A 91 3.70 -21.72 -19.34
CA PRO A 91 2.84 -20.57 -19.13
C PRO A 91 1.89 -20.77 -17.95
N ALA A 92 1.87 -19.81 -17.02
CA ALA A 92 1.04 -19.89 -15.84
C ALA A 92 0.42 -18.52 -15.49
N MET A 93 -0.81 -18.55 -14.99
CA MET A 93 -1.47 -17.36 -14.47
C MET A 93 -1.92 -17.57 -13.01
N VAL A 94 -1.82 -16.51 -12.25
CA VAL A 94 -2.36 -16.43 -10.87
C VAL A 94 -3.69 -15.72 -10.92
N VAL A 95 -4.71 -16.29 -10.31
CA VAL A 95 -6.08 -15.76 -10.35
C VAL A 95 -6.55 -15.42 -8.93
N ASN A 96 -7.29 -14.32 -8.80
CA ASN A 96 -7.83 -13.92 -7.51
C ASN A 96 -8.94 -14.87 -7.06
N ALA A 97 -8.83 -15.42 -5.83
CA ALA A 97 -9.80 -16.29 -5.19
C ALA A 97 -11.24 -15.75 -5.23
N TYR A 98 -11.41 -14.44 -5.00
CA TYR A 98 -12.72 -13.79 -5.07
C TYR A 98 -13.31 -13.85 -6.48
N HIS A 99 -12.49 -13.71 -7.52
CA HIS A 99 -12.94 -13.80 -8.90
C HIS A 99 -13.42 -15.23 -9.23
N ILE A 100 -12.63 -16.25 -8.87
CA ILE A 100 -12.98 -17.67 -9.09
C ILE A 100 -14.32 -18.03 -8.43
N LYS A 101 -14.52 -17.58 -7.18
CA LYS A 101 -15.75 -17.85 -6.40
C LYS A 101 -17.00 -17.21 -7.00
N ASN A 102 -16.85 -16.13 -7.75
CA ASN A 102 -17.99 -15.39 -8.33
C ASN A 102 -18.25 -15.71 -9.82
N VAL A 103 -17.53 -16.66 -10.42
CA VAL A 103 -17.84 -17.14 -11.77
C VAL A 103 -19.16 -17.92 -11.72
N PRO A 104 -20.17 -17.58 -12.55
CA PRO A 104 -21.45 -18.28 -12.57
C PRO A 104 -21.31 -19.77 -12.90
N GLY A 105 -22.16 -20.62 -12.31
CA GLY A 105 -22.20 -22.05 -12.62
C GLY A 105 -21.37 -22.95 -11.70
N ARG A 106 -20.75 -22.40 -10.64
CA ARG A 106 -20.06 -23.24 -9.63
C ARG A 106 -21.05 -24.15 -8.91
N LYS A 107 -20.84 -25.49 -9.00
CA LYS A 107 -21.53 -26.49 -8.17
C LYS A 107 -20.66 -26.81 -6.96
N THR A 108 -21.26 -26.99 -5.80
CA THR A 108 -20.60 -27.16 -4.50
C THR A 108 -19.73 -28.41 -4.38
N ASP A 109 -19.94 -29.42 -5.23
CA ASP A 109 -19.32 -30.74 -5.11
C ASP A 109 -18.07 -30.94 -5.99
N TRP A 110 -17.56 -29.88 -6.59
CA TRP A 110 -16.39 -29.95 -7.48
C TRP A 110 -15.12 -29.54 -6.74
N ASN A 111 -14.05 -30.33 -6.94
CA ASN A 111 -12.69 -29.99 -6.51
C ASN A 111 -12.29 -28.63 -7.10
N ASP A 112 -11.71 -27.75 -6.28
CA ASP A 112 -11.33 -26.39 -6.67
C ASP A 112 -10.37 -26.39 -7.88
N ALA A 113 -9.43 -27.33 -7.97
CA ALA A 113 -8.53 -27.48 -9.11
C ALA A 113 -9.29 -27.78 -10.43
N PHE A 114 -10.30 -28.65 -10.38
CA PHE A 114 -11.16 -28.92 -11.53
C PHE A 114 -11.93 -27.69 -11.98
N TRP A 115 -12.52 -26.94 -11.02
CA TRP A 115 -13.25 -25.73 -11.34
C TRP A 115 -12.35 -24.66 -11.98
N ILE A 116 -11.13 -24.47 -11.47
CA ILE A 116 -10.13 -23.60 -12.05
C ILE A 116 -9.80 -24.02 -13.48
N ALA A 117 -9.54 -25.31 -13.70
CA ALA A 117 -9.24 -25.85 -15.04
C ALA A 117 -10.41 -25.63 -16.01
N LYS A 118 -11.66 -25.84 -15.57
CA LYS A 118 -12.86 -25.61 -16.37
C LYS A 118 -13.01 -24.13 -16.75
N CYS A 119 -12.91 -23.23 -15.78
CA CYS A 119 -12.99 -21.78 -16.03
C CYS A 119 -11.85 -21.28 -16.93
N LEU A 120 -10.65 -21.86 -16.80
CA LEU A 120 -9.50 -21.54 -17.67
C LEU A 120 -9.76 -21.97 -19.10
N ALA A 121 -10.21 -23.22 -19.30
CA ALA A 121 -10.53 -23.74 -20.63
C ALA A 121 -11.55 -22.88 -21.38
N GLN A 122 -12.51 -22.29 -20.66
CA GLN A 122 -13.55 -21.43 -21.22
C GLN A 122 -13.14 -19.94 -21.35
N GLY A 123 -11.90 -19.56 -20.97
CA GLY A 123 -11.44 -18.18 -21.00
C GLY A 123 -12.12 -17.24 -20.00
N LEU A 124 -12.77 -17.78 -18.95
CA LEU A 124 -13.50 -17.00 -17.95
C LEU A 124 -12.60 -16.40 -16.87
N LEU A 125 -11.34 -16.82 -16.77
CA LEU A 125 -10.42 -16.36 -15.75
C LEU A 125 -9.69 -15.09 -16.20
N LYS A 126 -9.58 -14.13 -15.28
CA LYS A 126 -8.78 -12.92 -15.46
C LYS A 126 -7.48 -13.04 -14.66
N PRO A 127 -6.31 -12.94 -15.32
CA PRO A 127 -5.04 -13.01 -14.62
C PRO A 127 -4.87 -11.84 -13.64
N SER A 128 -4.31 -12.14 -12.48
CA SER A 128 -3.77 -11.12 -11.59
C SER A 128 -2.46 -10.60 -12.16
N PHE A 129 -2.16 -9.32 -11.90
CA PHE A 129 -0.87 -8.76 -12.26
C PHE A 129 0.23 -9.40 -11.39
N VAL A 130 1.06 -10.22 -12.01
CA VAL A 130 2.27 -10.80 -11.42
C VAL A 130 3.46 -10.25 -12.21
N PRO A 131 4.31 -9.41 -11.62
CA PRO A 131 5.49 -8.90 -12.32
C PRO A 131 6.56 -9.97 -12.47
N ASP A 132 7.61 -9.65 -13.22
CA ASP A 132 8.80 -10.47 -13.34
C ASP A 132 9.46 -10.76 -11.99
N ARG A 133 10.45 -11.63 -11.98
CA ARG A 133 11.10 -12.10 -10.76
C ARG A 133 11.82 -10.98 -10.01
N GLU A 134 12.57 -10.14 -10.72
CA GLU A 134 13.35 -9.05 -10.13
C GLU A 134 12.42 -8.06 -9.43
N GLN A 135 11.32 -7.72 -10.09
CA GLN A 135 10.29 -6.85 -9.51
C GLN A 135 9.59 -7.49 -8.29
N ARG A 136 9.41 -8.83 -8.28
CA ARG A 136 8.87 -9.53 -7.10
C ARG A 136 9.83 -9.50 -5.91
N GLU A 137 11.13 -9.69 -6.16
CA GLU A 137 12.17 -9.58 -5.14
C GLU A 137 12.24 -8.16 -4.55
N LEU A 138 12.18 -7.15 -5.40
CA LEU A 138 12.11 -5.75 -4.98
C LEU A 138 10.86 -5.44 -4.13
N ARG A 139 9.70 -6.00 -4.50
CA ARG A 139 8.48 -5.92 -3.68
C ARG A 139 8.68 -6.51 -2.29
N ASP A 140 9.31 -7.67 -2.21
CA ASP A 140 9.52 -8.34 -0.92
C ASP A 140 10.46 -7.53 -0.03
N MET A 141 11.54 -6.94 -0.57
CA MET A 141 12.45 -6.05 0.15
C MET A 141 11.75 -4.77 0.65
N THR A 142 11.01 -4.08 -0.21
CA THR A 142 10.32 -2.83 0.18
C THR A 142 9.19 -3.08 1.19
N ARG A 143 8.50 -4.21 1.11
CA ARG A 143 7.49 -4.64 2.09
C ARG A 143 8.13 -5.00 3.42
N PHE A 144 9.28 -5.66 3.39
CA PHE A 144 10.06 -5.97 4.59
C PHE A 144 10.50 -4.68 5.28
N ARG A 145 11.12 -3.73 4.54
CA ARG A 145 11.47 -2.40 5.05
C ARG A 145 10.29 -1.70 5.72
N LYS A 146 9.12 -1.70 5.06
CA LYS A 146 7.91 -1.11 5.63
C LYS A 146 7.55 -1.74 6.97
N SER A 147 7.60 -3.07 7.09
CA SER A 147 7.30 -3.75 8.35
C SER A 147 8.31 -3.39 9.44
N GLN A 148 9.60 -3.25 9.10
CA GLN A 148 10.65 -2.82 10.04
C GLN A 148 10.41 -1.39 10.56
N ILE A 149 10.05 -0.45 9.66
CA ILE A 149 9.71 0.93 10.04
C ILE A 149 8.48 0.95 10.98
N GLU A 150 7.46 0.14 10.69
CA GLU A 150 6.28 0.04 11.55
C GLU A 150 6.59 -0.60 12.91
N GLU A 151 7.47 -1.59 12.98
CA GLU A 151 7.91 -2.19 14.25
C GLU A 151 8.75 -1.22 15.08
N ARG A 152 9.66 -0.52 14.44
CA ARG A 152 10.44 0.53 15.08
C ARG A 152 9.54 1.61 15.66
N SER A 153 8.55 2.07 14.91
CA SER A 153 7.56 3.05 15.39
C SER A 153 6.76 2.53 16.58
N ARG A 154 6.40 1.24 16.58
CA ARG A 154 5.75 0.61 17.75
C ARG A 154 6.65 0.60 18.98
N ASN A 155 7.94 0.35 18.83
CA ASN A 155 8.89 0.37 19.95
C ASN A 155 9.14 1.78 20.47
N ILE A 156 9.19 2.80 19.61
CA ILE A 156 9.23 4.21 20.02
C ILE A 156 7.99 4.59 20.85
N ASN A 157 6.79 4.19 20.41
CA ASN A 157 5.57 4.42 21.16
C ASN A 157 5.56 3.69 22.51
N ARG A 158 6.14 2.48 22.59
CA ARG A 158 6.31 1.75 23.86
C ARG A 158 7.29 2.47 24.78
N LEU A 159 8.41 2.98 24.25
CA LEU A 159 9.36 3.80 24.97
C LEU A 159 8.67 5.03 25.58
N GLN A 160 7.93 5.80 24.78
CA GLN A 160 7.20 6.98 25.27
C GLN A 160 6.20 6.61 26.36
N LYS A 161 5.42 5.54 26.17
CA LYS A 161 4.47 5.07 27.19
C LYS A 161 5.17 4.65 28.49
N PHE A 162 6.35 4.07 28.39
CA PHE A 162 7.15 3.69 29.54
C PHE A 162 7.63 4.93 30.32
N LEU A 163 8.16 5.94 29.61
CA LEU A 163 8.59 7.20 30.20
C LEU A 163 7.42 7.94 30.89
N GLU A 164 6.26 7.99 30.24
CA GLU A 164 5.05 8.53 30.84
C GLU A 164 4.67 7.83 32.16
N GLY A 165 4.78 6.50 32.22
CA GLY A 165 4.53 5.70 33.42
C GLY A 165 5.51 5.99 34.58
N ALA A 166 6.74 6.44 34.24
CA ALA A 166 7.74 6.88 35.20
C ALA A 166 7.66 8.38 35.54
N ASN A 167 6.64 9.07 35.07
CA ASN A 167 6.46 10.53 35.14
C ASN A 167 7.59 11.32 34.48
N ILE A 168 8.20 10.78 33.43
CA ILE A 168 9.19 11.46 32.58
C ILE A 168 8.49 11.98 31.34
N LYS A 169 8.38 13.32 31.23
CA LYS A 169 7.59 14.01 30.21
C LYS A 169 8.41 14.48 29.02
N LEU A 170 9.53 13.83 28.72
CA LEU A 170 10.49 14.24 27.69
C LEU A 170 9.81 14.51 26.33
N GLY A 171 8.88 13.65 25.90
CA GLY A 171 8.14 13.79 24.64
C GLY A 171 7.16 14.96 24.58
N SER A 172 6.81 15.59 25.72
CA SER A 172 5.98 16.78 25.79
C SER A 172 6.78 18.07 25.56
N TRP A 173 8.06 18.05 25.87
CA TRP A 173 8.96 19.19 25.80
C TRP A 173 9.90 19.15 24.59
N LEU A 174 10.25 17.96 24.12
CA LEU A 174 11.04 17.76 22.92
C LEU A 174 10.17 17.09 21.85
N SER A 175 10.01 17.76 20.72
CA SER A 175 9.14 17.31 19.63
C SER A 175 9.64 16.01 18.94
N ASP A 176 10.93 15.71 19.07
CA ASP A 176 11.57 14.54 18.52
C ASP A 176 12.27 13.73 19.61
N ILE A 177 11.67 12.62 19.98
CA ILE A 177 12.22 11.70 21.01
C ILE A 177 13.46 10.97 20.52
N GLU A 178 13.74 10.97 19.25
CA GLU A 178 14.90 10.34 18.60
C GLU A 178 15.99 11.35 18.23
N GLY A 179 15.69 12.64 18.38
CA GLY A 179 16.66 13.70 18.16
C GLY A 179 17.87 13.58 19.09
N LYS A 180 19.00 14.19 18.69
CA LYS A 180 20.28 14.09 19.41
C LYS A 180 20.13 14.43 20.90
N SER A 181 19.49 15.54 21.24
CA SER A 181 19.25 15.93 22.65
C SER A 181 18.41 14.91 23.40
N SER A 182 17.32 14.42 22.81
CA SER A 182 16.47 13.39 23.43
C SER A 182 17.21 12.09 23.69
N SER A 183 18.02 11.64 22.73
CA SER A 183 18.83 10.42 22.84
C SER A 183 19.87 10.53 23.96
N GLU A 184 20.60 11.64 24.03
CA GLU A 184 21.59 11.87 25.06
C GLU A 184 20.97 12.08 26.46
N LEU A 185 19.78 12.68 26.55
CA LEU A 185 19.04 12.79 27.82
C LEU A 185 18.50 11.42 28.26
N LEU A 186 18.04 10.58 27.34
CA LEU A 186 17.65 9.21 27.66
C LEU A 186 18.85 8.37 28.16
N GLU A 187 20.02 8.55 27.57
CA GLU A 187 21.26 7.92 28.05
C GLU A 187 21.65 8.42 29.44
N LEU A 188 21.46 9.72 29.74
CA LEU A 188 21.64 10.29 31.08
C LEU A 188 20.72 9.62 32.11
N ILE A 189 19.42 9.55 31.81
CA ILE A 189 18.40 8.94 32.66
C ILE A 189 18.69 7.46 32.95
N ILE A 190 19.25 6.74 31.96
CA ILE A 190 19.62 5.34 32.10
C ILE A 190 20.89 5.18 32.94
N GLY A 191 21.88 6.05 32.74
CA GLY A 191 23.22 5.90 33.29
C GLY A 191 23.40 6.44 34.71
N LYS A 192 22.57 7.42 35.13
CA LYS A 192 22.69 8.06 36.44
C LYS A 192 21.37 8.03 37.19
N GLU A 193 21.42 7.77 38.51
CA GLU A 193 20.27 7.90 39.39
C GLU A 193 20.02 9.37 39.74
N ASP A 194 21.07 10.09 40.06
CA ASP A 194 21.05 11.52 40.32
C ASP A 194 21.83 12.27 39.25
N PHE A 195 21.18 13.22 38.59
CA PHE A 195 21.78 14.12 37.62
C PHE A 195 21.43 15.58 37.93
N THR A 196 22.30 16.47 37.47
CA THR A 196 22.20 17.91 37.75
C THR A 196 21.64 18.67 36.53
N LEU A 197 21.20 19.91 36.74
CA LEU A 197 20.81 20.81 35.68
C LEU A 197 21.95 21.01 34.64
N ASP A 198 23.21 21.01 35.08
CA ASP A 198 24.35 21.15 34.21
C ASP A 198 24.56 19.88 33.32
N ASP A 199 24.28 18.70 33.87
CA ASP A 199 24.26 17.45 33.05
C ASP A 199 23.23 17.54 31.92
N VAL A 200 22.09 18.18 32.15
CA VAL A 200 21.04 18.41 31.16
C VAL A 200 21.48 19.44 30.14
N ARG A 201 22.03 20.58 30.58
CA ARG A 201 22.51 21.67 29.70
C ARG A 201 23.55 21.15 28.69
N GLN A 202 24.48 20.31 29.11
CA GLN A 202 25.53 19.75 28.26
C GLN A 202 24.99 18.83 27.15
N ARG A 203 23.77 18.29 27.29
CA ARG A 203 23.14 17.37 26.34
C ARG A 203 22.07 18.02 25.48
N MET A 204 21.87 19.31 25.67
CA MET A 204 20.96 20.08 24.83
C MET A 204 21.69 20.62 23.59
N HIS A 205 21.22 20.25 22.43
CA HIS A 205 21.81 20.63 21.15
C HIS A 205 20.82 21.44 20.30
N GLY A 206 21.37 22.46 19.61
CA GLY A 206 20.62 23.28 18.68
C GLY A 206 19.67 24.28 19.35
N ARG A 207 18.73 24.83 18.57
CA ARG A 207 17.72 25.78 19.06
C ARG A 207 16.50 25.01 19.55
N LEU A 208 16.47 24.71 20.83
CA LEU A 208 15.31 24.14 21.48
C LEU A 208 14.34 25.25 21.90
N LYS A 209 13.04 24.98 21.90
CA LYS A 209 12.02 25.91 22.38
C LYS A 209 11.98 25.97 23.90
N SER A 210 12.31 24.87 24.55
CA SER A 210 12.27 24.67 25.98
C SER A 210 13.61 25.03 26.62
N SER A 211 13.59 25.63 27.82
CA SER A 211 14.78 25.94 28.58
C SER A 211 15.38 24.67 29.23
N PRO A 212 16.67 24.69 29.62
CA PRO A 212 17.26 23.59 30.38
C PRO A 212 16.51 23.29 31.70
N GLU A 213 16.02 24.32 32.37
CA GLU A 213 15.27 24.20 33.63
C GLU A 213 13.94 23.49 33.42
N GLU A 214 13.20 23.82 32.34
CA GLU A 214 11.96 23.14 31.96
C GLU A 214 12.18 21.69 31.62
N ILE A 215 13.24 21.40 30.87
CA ILE A 215 13.59 20.01 30.49
C ILE A 215 14.04 19.23 31.72
N PHE A 216 14.85 19.83 32.61
CA PHE A 216 15.27 19.18 33.84
C PHE A 216 14.05 18.81 34.70
N ALA A 217 13.14 19.74 34.96
CA ALA A 217 11.90 19.45 35.66
C ALA A 217 11.02 18.39 35.02
N SER A 218 11.04 18.30 33.65
CA SER A 218 10.25 17.32 32.91
C SER A 218 10.77 15.89 32.99
N ILE A 219 12.04 15.71 33.37
CA ILE A 219 12.69 14.40 33.48
C ILE A 219 12.97 13.98 34.92
N GLU A 220 12.59 14.79 35.91
CA GLU A 220 12.56 14.42 37.31
C GLU A 220 11.45 13.39 37.56
N GLY A 221 11.70 12.16 37.18
CA GLY A 221 10.79 11.05 37.38
C GLY A 221 11.38 9.96 38.26
N TYR A 222 10.55 9.02 38.67
CA TYR A 222 10.99 7.88 39.48
C TYR A 222 11.20 6.64 38.60
N ILE A 223 12.44 6.21 38.42
CA ILE A 223 12.80 5.00 37.71
C ILE A 223 13.65 4.10 38.60
N THR A 224 13.20 2.86 38.81
CA THR A 224 13.96 1.84 39.53
C THR A 224 15.15 1.34 38.69
N SER A 225 16.15 0.73 39.34
CA SER A 225 17.31 0.16 38.62
C SER A 225 16.88 -0.92 37.60
N THR A 226 15.84 -1.71 37.88
CA THR A 226 15.26 -2.67 36.94
C THR A 226 14.66 -1.98 35.72
N GLN A 227 13.93 -0.89 35.95
CA GLN A 227 13.33 -0.10 34.86
C GLN A 227 14.38 0.58 33.98
N ARG A 228 15.52 1.06 34.56
CA ARG A 228 16.63 1.60 33.78
C ARG A 228 17.22 0.55 32.83
N LYS A 229 17.45 -0.68 33.32
CA LYS A 229 17.92 -1.79 32.49
C LYS A 229 16.95 -2.12 31.37
N PHE A 230 15.64 -2.12 31.65
CA PHE A 230 14.62 -2.35 30.64
C PHE A 230 14.57 -1.22 29.60
N LEU A 231 14.66 0.03 30.02
CA LEU A 231 14.73 1.20 29.15
C LEU A 231 15.93 1.12 28.20
N ALA A 232 17.12 0.79 28.74
CA ALA A 232 18.34 0.56 27.95
C ALA A 232 18.13 -0.54 26.90
N HIS A 233 17.47 -1.64 27.26
CA HIS A 233 17.16 -2.72 26.33
C HIS A 233 16.25 -2.27 25.20
N VAL A 234 15.18 -1.54 25.49
CA VAL A 234 14.25 -0.99 24.46
C VAL A 234 14.98 -0.02 23.53
N MET A 235 15.85 0.84 24.06
CA MET A 235 16.66 1.76 23.23
C MET A 235 17.61 0.99 22.29
N ASN A 236 18.25 -0.07 22.77
CA ASN A 236 19.12 -0.90 21.94
C ASN A 236 18.32 -1.59 20.81
N ILE A 237 17.09 -2.05 21.06
CA ILE A 237 16.21 -2.59 20.02
C ILE A 237 15.93 -1.52 18.95
N ILE A 238 15.60 -0.29 19.35
CA ILE A 238 15.31 0.81 18.41
C ILE A 238 16.56 1.15 17.58
N LYS A 239 17.74 1.23 18.21
CA LYS A 239 19.03 1.48 17.51
C LYS A 239 19.32 0.38 16.49
N GLU A 240 19.17 -0.89 16.87
CA GLU A 240 19.40 -2.01 15.95
C GLU A 240 18.39 -2.04 14.80
N GLN A 241 17.11 -1.77 15.07
CA GLN A 241 16.11 -1.65 14.02
C GLN A 241 16.42 -0.53 13.04
N THR A 242 16.93 0.61 13.51
CA THR A 242 17.38 1.71 12.65
C THR A 242 18.49 1.24 11.72
N ARG A 243 19.52 0.58 12.26
CA ARG A 243 20.64 0.04 11.49
C ARG A 243 20.18 -0.98 10.44
N LEU A 244 19.25 -1.86 10.77
CA LEU A 244 18.70 -2.86 9.85
C LEU A 244 17.87 -2.22 8.72
N ILE A 245 17.14 -1.13 9.03
CA ILE A 245 16.41 -0.35 8.02
C ILE A 245 17.41 0.29 7.04
N GLU A 246 18.50 0.89 7.53
CA GLU A 246 19.54 1.49 6.69
C GLU A 246 20.18 0.47 5.75
N ILE A 247 20.53 -0.72 6.25
CA ILE A 247 21.05 -1.81 5.40
C ILE A 247 20.02 -2.21 4.32
N THR A 248 18.76 -2.32 4.71
CA THR A 248 17.69 -2.66 3.75
C THR A 248 17.51 -1.56 2.71
N ASP A 249 17.64 -0.30 3.08
CA ASP A 249 17.61 0.85 2.16
C ASP A 249 18.74 0.79 1.13
N GLU A 250 19.95 0.43 1.56
CA GLU A 250 21.10 0.25 0.64
C GLU A 250 20.85 -0.90 -0.34
N MET A 251 20.35 -2.04 0.14
CA MET A 251 19.99 -3.17 -0.71
C MET A 251 18.92 -2.80 -1.75
N ILE A 252 17.88 -2.09 -1.34
CA ILE A 252 16.82 -1.64 -2.23
C ILE A 252 17.39 -0.70 -3.29
N LYS A 253 18.18 0.31 -2.91
CA LYS A 253 18.79 1.26 -3.85
C LYS A 253 19.71 0.58 -4.86
N ALA A 254 20.46 -0.44 -4.43
CA ALA A 254 21.33 -1.22 -5.32
C ALA A 254 20.54 -2.10 -6.30
N SER A 255 19.33 -2.51 -5.95
CA SER A 255 18.49 -3.38 -6.78
C SER A 255 17.64 -2.64 -7.80
N PHE A 256 17.53 -1.29 -7.72
CA PHE A 256 16.80 -0.50 -8.70
C PHE A 256 17.58 -0.33 -10.00
N SER A 257 16.94 -0.57 -11.14
CA SER A 257 17.46 -0.17 -12.46
C SER A 257 17.48 1.35 -12.61
N ASP A 258 18.23 1.85 -13.60
CA ASP A 258 18.29 3.31 -13.85
C ASP A 258 16.95 3.88 -14.29
N GLU A 259 16.12 3.10 -14.99
CA GLU A 259 14.75 3.48 -15.33
C GLU A 259 13.87 3.61 -14.08
N GLN A 260 13.96 2.64 -13.18
CA GLN A 260 13.22 2.66 -11.91
C GLN A 260 13.66 3.82 -11.02
N LYS A 261 14.97 4.17 -10.96
CA LYS A 261 15.49 5.33 -10.23
C LYS A 261 14.88 6.64 -10.76
N LYS A 262 14.85 6.82 -12.08
CA LYS A 262 14.18 7.98 -12.70
C LYS A 262 12.69 8.05 -12.36
N ALA A 263 12.00 6.91 -12.35
CA ALA A 263 10.61 6.83 -11.95
C ALA A 263 10.41 7.22 -10.47
N VAL A 264 11.31 6.82 -9.57
CA VAL A 264 11.30 7.23 -8.15
C VAL A 264 11.47 8.74 -8.03
N GLU A 265 12.43 9.34 -8.73
CA GLU A 265 12.67 10.80 -8.74
C GLU A 265 11.44 11.56 -9.26
N ALA A 266 10.82 11.08 -10.34
CA ALA A 266 9.62 11.70 -10.91
C ALA A 266 8.42 11.64 -9.94
N LEU A 267 8.27 10.55 -9.18
CA LEU A 267 7.21 10.40 -8.18
C LEU A 267 7.44 11.24 -6.92
N ASP A 268 8.70 11.46 -6.53
CA ASP A 268 9.06 12.30 -5.37
C ASP A 268 8.65 13.77 -5.57
N ALA A 269 8.51 14.22 -6.81
CA ALA A 269 7.98 15.54 -7.16
C ALA A 269 6.50 15.73 -6.79
N ILE A 270 5.74 14.64 -6.56
CA ILE A 270 4.32 14.71 -6.20
C ILE A 270 4.19 15.07 -4.71
N PRO A 271 3.50 16.19 -4.35
CA PRO A 271 3.34 16.56 -2.95
C PRO A 271 2.83 15.44 -2.07
N GLY A 272 3.60 15.12 -1.01
CA GLY A 272 3.28 14.08 -0.04
C GLY A 272 3.79 12.68 -0.37
N ILE A 273 4.40 12.49 -1.52
CA ILE A 273 5.19 11.29 -1.85
C ILE A 273 6.65 11.66 -1.57
N GLY A 274 7.30 10.97 -0.64
CA GLY A 274 8.74 11.07 -0.44
C GLY A 274 9.43 9.82 -0.97
N THR A 275 10.75 9.85 -1.08
CA THR A 275 11.59 8.82 -1.72
C THR A 275 11.24 7.40 -1.29
N VAL A 276 11.11 7.12 0.02
CA VAL A 276 10.73 5.79 0.54
C VAL A 276 9.38 5.31 0.01
N SER A 277 8.41 6.23 -0.10
CA SER A 277 7.07 5.91 -0.65
C SER A 277 7.12 5.74 -2.16
N ALA A 278 7.92 6.54 -2.87
CA ALA A 278 8.13 6.43 -4.31
C ALA A 278 8.79 5.09 -4.66
N GLU A 279 9.84 4.69 -3.95
CA GLU A 279 10.48 3.39 -4.08
C GLU A 279 9.49 2.24 -3.88
N GLN A 280 8.64 2.33 -2.85
CA GLN A 280 7.61 1.32 -2.62
C GLN A 280 6.57 1.27 -3.73
N ILE A 281 6.17 2.43 -4.27
CA ILE A 281 5.22 2.51 -5.39
C ILE A 281 5.84 1.84 -6.62
N VAL A 282 7.06 2.22 -7.00
CA VAL A 282 7.76 1.62 -8.17
C VAL A 282 7.98 0.12 -7.97
N ALA A 283 8.37 -0.32 -6.77
CA ALA A 283 8.51 -1.74 -6.45
C ALA A 283 7.19 -2.53 -6.62
N GLU A 284 6.06 -1.92 -6.28
CA GLU A 284 4.75 -2.58 -6.40
C GLU A 284 4.17 -2.52 -7.82
N THR A 285 4.43 -1.48 -8.59
CA THR A 285 3.78 -1.25 -9.88
C THR A 285 4.66 -1.61 -11.08
N GLY A 286 5.98 -1.53 -10.93
CA GLY A 286 6.90 -1.41 -12.05
C GLY A 286 6.84 -0.02 -12.67
N THR A 287 7.51 0.15 -13.80
CA THR A 287 7.53 1.36 -14.63
C THR A 287 6.59 1.26 -15.84
N ASP A 288 6.27 0.05 -16.29
CA ASP A 288 5.37 -0.17 -17.43
C ASP A 288 3.89 -0.09 -17.03
N MET A 289 3.23 1.00 -17.41
CA MET A 289 1.79 1.19 -17.17
C MET A 289 0.89 0.54 -18.23
N SER A 290 1.44 -0.03 -19.29
CA SER A 290 0.66 -0.71 -20.35
C SER A 290 -0.08 -1.95 -19.84
N CYS A 291 0.40 -2.54 -18.72
CA CYS A 291 -0.26 -3.64 -18.01
C CYS A 291 -1.63 -3.24 -17.41
N PHE A 292 -1.92 -1.96 -17.31
CA PHE A 292 -3.21 -1.43 -16.86
C PHE A 292 -3.94 -0.76 -18.00
N ARG A 293 -5.20 -1.15 -18.24
CA ARG A 293 -6.03 -0.59 -19.33
C ARG A 293 -6.10 0.94 -19.30
N ASN A 294 -6.12 1.55 -18.13
CA ASN A 294 -6.16 3.00 -17.90
C ASN A 294 -5.97 3.32 -16.41
N GLN A 295 -5.91 4.61 -16.06
CA GLN A 295 -5.77 5.11 -14.69
C GLN A 295 -6.86 4.65 -13.73
N HIS A 296 -8.07 4.35 -14.23
CA HIS A 296 -9.16 3.84 -13.39
C HIS A 296 -8.96 2.37 -13.03
N ALA A 297 -8.46 1.56 -13.98
CA ALA A 297 -8.07 0.18 -13.71
C ALA A 297 -6.91 0.12 -12.71
N PHE A 298 -5.92 1.01 -12.83
CA PHE A 298 -4.81 1.15 -11.91
C PHE A 298 -5.29 1.52 -10.49
N SER A 299 -6.09 2.56 -10.35
CA SER A 299 -6.62 2.99 -9.04
C SER A 299 -7.52 1.93 -8.39
N ASN A 300 -8.23 1.15 -9.20
CA ASN A 300 -9.02 0.00 -8.74
C ASN A 300 -8.14 -1.15 -8.26
N TRP A 301 -7.06 -1.44 -8.98
CA TRP A 301 -6.08 -2.45 -8.60
C TRP A 301 -5.37 -2.11 -7.28
N ILE A 302 -5.05 -0.83 -7.06
CA ILE A 302 -4.55 -0.35 -5.76
C ILE A 302 -5.62 -0.51 -4.65
N GLY A 303 -6.89 -0.40 -4.98
CA GLY A 303 -7.99 -0.45 -4.03
C GLY A 303 -8.36 0.92 -3.43
N VAL A 304 -8.00 2.03 -4.11
CA VAL A 304 -8.40 3.40 -3.71
C VAL A 304 -9.57 3.93 -4.52
N ALA A 305 -9.99 3.26 -5.58
CA ALA A 305 -11.17 3.62 -6.35
C ALA A 305 -12.44 3.50 -5.48
N PRO A 306 -13.43 4.40 -5.67
CA PRO A 306 -14.71 4.29 -4.98
C PRO A 306 -15.43 3.01 -5.44
N GLY A 307 -15.92 2.21 -4.49
CA GLY A 307 -16.75 1.05 -4.79
C GLY A 307 -18.11 1.49 -5.34
N ASN A 308 -18.59 0.77 -6.36
CA ASN A 308 -19.90 0.98 -6.96
C ASN A 308 -20.85 -0.14 -6.50
N ASN A 309 -21.24 -0.08 -5.22
CA ASN A 309 -22.24 -1.02 -4.69
C ASN A 309 -23.59 -0.32 -4.66
N GLU A 310 -24.28 -0.41 -5.78
CA GLU A 310 -25.60 0.16 -5.99
C GLU A 310 -26.59 -0.93 -6.45
N SER A 311 -27.81 -0.90 -5.96
CA SER A 311 -28.87 -1.81 -6.37
C SER A 311 -30.19 -1.04 -6.42
N ALA A 312 -30.89 -1.10 -7.53
CA ALA A 312 -32.16 -0.41 -7.78
C ALA A 312 -32.09 1.11 -7.46
N GLY A 313 -31.02 1.78 -7.93
CA GLY A 313 -30.83 3.22 -7.71
C GLY A 313 -30.42 3.61 -6.28
N LYS A 314 -30.30 2.65 -5.36
CA LYS A 314 -29.88 2.91 -3.96
C LYS A 314 -28.44 2.49 -3.74
N ARG A 315 -27.59 3.45 -3.36
CA ARG A 315 -26.19 3.19 -3.03
C ARG A 315 -26.08 2.48 -1.67
N LYS A 316 -25.65 1.20 -1.69
CA LYS A 316 -25.54 0.35 -0.50
C LYS A 316 -24.25 0.60 0.30
N SER A 317 -23.15 0.90 -0.37
CA SER A 317 -21.86 1.12 0.28
C SER A 317 -21.00 2.12 -0.48
N GLY A 318 -20.28 2.98 0.27
CA GLY A 318 -19.25 3.87 -0.27
C GLY A 318 -17.83 3.39 0.07
N LYS A 319 -17.65 2.11 0.43
CA LYS A 319 -16.33 1.54 0.69
C LYS A 319 -15.53 1.49 -0.62
N THR A 320 -14.23 1.72 -0.52
CA THR A 320 -13.32 1.54 -1.66
C THR A 320 -13.20 0.06 -2.02
N THR A 321 -12.80 -0.19 -3.26
CA THR A 321 -12.56 -1.54 -3.76
C THR A 321 -11.49 -2.29 -2.96
N HIS A 322 -11.51 -3.61 -3.05
CA HIS A 322 -10.41 -4.45 -2.59
C HIS A 322 -9.25 -4.34 -3.59
N GLY A 323 -8.01 -4.33 -3.10
CA GLY A 323 -6.84 -4.20 -3.96
C GLY A 323 -5.54 -4.44 -3.19
N ASN A 324 -4.44 -3.89 -3.69
CA ASN A 324 -3.12 -4.00 -3.07
C ASN A 324 -3.09 -3.27 -1.73
N LYS A 325 -3.12 -4.04 -0.63
CA LYS A 325 -3.18 -3.50 0.74
C LYS A 325 -1.96 -2.63 1.08
N THR A 326 -0.79 -2.99 0.56
CA THR A 326 0.47 -2.26 0.78
C THR A 326 0.40 -0.88 0.17
N LEU A 327 0.06 -0.77 -1.13
CA LEU A 327 -0.08 0.52 -1.81
C LEU A 327 -1.21 1.37 -1.25
N LYS A 328 -2.35 0.75 -0.95
CA LYS A 328 -3.48 1.46 -0.32
C LYS A 328 -3.08 2.12 0.99
N SER A 329 -2.33 1.41 1.84
CA SER A 329 -1.78 1.96 3.08
C SER A 329 -0.80 3.08 2.82
N THR A 330 0.16 2.88 1.91
CA THR A 330 1.17 3.87 1.54
C THR A 330 0.52 5.15 0.98
N LEU A 331 -0.39 5.02 0.00
CA LEU A 331 -1.08 6.19 -0.56
C LEU A 331 -1.97 6.91 0.46
N SER A 332 -2.55 6.18 1.42
CA SER A 332 -3.28 6.82 2.53
C SER A 332 -2.38 7.68 3.41
N GLN A 333 -1.14 7.25 3.64
CA GLN A 333 -0.12 8.03 4.38
C GLN A 333 0.37 9.21 3.54
N CYS A 334 0.67 9.00 2.27
CA CYS A 334 1.05 10.07 1.32
C CYS A 334 -0.04 11.15 1.23
N ALA A 335 -1.31 10.76 1.14
CA ALA A 335 -2.44 11.68 1.12
C ALA A 335 -2.51 12.53 2.40
N LYS A 336 -2.30 11.94 3.58
CA LYS A 336 -2.24 12.69 4.85
C LYS A 336 -1.06 13.67 4.90
N SER A 337 0.06 13.32 4.27
CA SER A 337 1.23 14.21 4.14
C SER A 337 0.93 15.34 3.14
N ALA A 338 0.41 15.02 1.96
CA ALA A 338 0.08 15.99 0.91
C ALA A 338 -0.87 17.09 1.39
N VAL A 339 -1.85 16.74 2.23
CA VAL A 339 -2.81 17.71 2.81
C VAL A 339 -2.16 18.78 3.68
N LYS A 340 -0.97 18.53 4.24
CA LYS A 340 -0.23 19.52 5.03
C LYS A 340 0.33 20.66 4.17
N ASN A 341 0.61 20.40 2.89
CA ASN A 341 1.02 21.45 1.94
C ASN A 341 -0.20 22.28 1.48
N LYS A 342 -0.42 23.41 2.15
CA LYS A 342 -1.58 24.29 1.91
C LYS A 342 -1.65 24.89 0.52
N LYS A 343 -0.56 24.88 -0.24
CA LYS A 343 -0.48 25.42 -1.61
C LYS A 343 -0.86 24.36 -2.67
N SER A 344 -1.01 23.08 -2.30
CA SER A 344 -1.28 21.99 -3.25
C SER A 344 -2.77 21.83 -3.55
N PHE A 345 -3.06 21.31 -4.75
CA PHE A 345 -4.38 20.82 -5.13
C PHE A 345 -4.94 19.79 -4.15
N PHE A 346 -4.10 18.89 -3.63
CA PHE A 346 -4.52 17.84 -2.70
C PHE A 346 -5.04 18.40 -1.38
N SER A 347 -4.42 19.48 -0.88
CA SER A 347 -4.92 20.19 0.31
C SER A 347 -6.28 20.84 0.06
N ALA A 348 -6.46 21.50 -1.09
CA ALA A 348 -7.72 22.12 -1.50
C ALA A 348 -8.84 21.05 -1.66
N GLN A 349 -8.53 19.93 -2.30
CA GLN A 349 -9.47 18.82 -2.46
C GLN A 349 -9.92 18.25 -1.10
N TYR A 350 -8.97 18.04 -0.19
CA TYR A 350 -9.27 17.56 1.15
C TYR A 350 -10.15 18.53 1.92
N ALA A 351 -9.79 19.83 1.95
CA ALA A 351 -10.54 20.86 2.66
C ALA A 351 -12.00 20.94 2.18
N ARG A 352 -12.21 20.82 0.86
CA ARG A 352 -13.57 20.78 0.29
C ARG A 352 -14.38 19.56 0.71
N LEU A 353 -13.73 18.39 0.85
CA LEU A 353 -14.44 17.14 1.10
C LEU A 353 -14.63 16.83 2.59
N VAL A 354 -13.72 17.26 3.45
CA VAL A 354 -13.70 16.87 4.86
C VAL A 354 -14.95 17.30 5.61
N THR A 355 -15.50 18.48 5.28
CA THR A 355 -16.69 19.05 5.92
C THR A 355 -17.95 18.22 5.66
N HIS A 356 -18.05 17.61 4.48
CA HIS A 356 -19.27 16.88 4.05
C HIS A 356 -19.12 15.36 4.11
N ARG A 357 -17.91 14.83 4.03
CA ARG A 357 -17.63 13.38 3.90
C ARG A 357 -16.87 12.80 5.08
N GLY A 358 -16.31 13.65 5.95
CA GLY A 358 -15.46 13.28 7.07
C GLY A 358 -14.03 12.90 6.65
N LYS A 359 -13.14 12.86 7.65
CA LYS A 359 -11.68 12.74 7.46
C LYS A 359 -11.25 11.53 6.62
N ASN A 360 -11.75 10.35 6.93
CA ASN A 360 -11.31 9.12 6.26
C ASN A 360 -11.70 9.08 4.78
N ARG A 361 -12.93 9.51 4.44
CA ARG A 361 -13.39 9.54 3.04
C ARG A 361 -12.67 10.62 2.24
N ALA A 362 -12.42 11.79 2.84
CA ALA A 362 -11.65 12.86 2.21
C ALA A 362 -10.21 12.41 1.92
N THR A 363 -9.53 11.76 2.88
CA THR A 363 -8.20 11.18 2.68
C THR A 363 -8.18 10.16 1.54
N MET A 364 -9.16 9.27 1.47
CA MET A 364 -9.21 8.28 0.39
C MET A 364 -9.51 8.89 -0.99
N ALA A 365 -10.26 9.98 -1.05
CA ALA A 365 -10.47 10.72 -2.30
C ALA A 365 -9.16 11.39 -2.77
N VAL A 366 -8.36 11.94 -1.86
CA VAL A 366 -7.02 12.45 -2.19
C VAL A 366 -6.11 11.31 -2.64
N ALA A 367 -6.08 10.18 -1.93
CA ALA A 367 -5.30 9.00 -2.32
C ALA A 367 -5.68 8.48 -3.72
N HIS A 368 -6.97 8.53 -4.10
CA HIS A 368 -7.43 8.21 -5.45
C HIS A 368 -6.88 9.18 -6.50
N SER A 369 -6.92 10.50 -6.23
CA SER A 369 -6.35 11.50 -7.13
C SER A 369 -4.83 11.36 -7.26
N MET A 370 -4.13 11.02 -6.17
CA MET A 370 -2.71 10.70 -6.20
C MET A 370 -2.41 9.46 -7.05
N ALA A 371 -3.23 8.41 -6.96
CA ALA A 371 -3.08 7.22 -7.80
C ALA A 371 -3.21 7.56 -9.30
N ILE A 372 -4.13 8.46 -9.66
CA ILE A 372 -4.25 8.95 -11.04
C ILE A 372 -2.98 9.73 -11.46
N ALA A 373 -2.47 10.61 -10.60
CA ALA A 373 -1.24 11.34 -10.88
C ALA A 373 -0.03 10.40 -11.06
N ILE A 374 0.11 9.40 -10.19
CA ILE A 374 1.15 8.38 -10.27
C ILE A 374 1.07 7.63 -11.62
N TYR A 375 -0.13 7.21 -12.04
CA TYR A 375 -0.31 6.54 -13.32
C TYR A 375 0.22 7.37 -14.49
N PHE A 376 -0.10 8.66 -14.55
CA PHE A 376 0.35 9.54 -15.62
C PHE A 376 1.86 9.80 -15.55
N VAL A 377 2.42 10.01 -14.35
CA VAL A 377 3.88 10.20 -14.18
C VAL A 377 4.64 8.95 -14.63
N LEU A 378 4.21 7.75 -14.23
CA LEU A 378 4.82 6.51 -14.68
C LEU A 378 4.57 6.21 -16.18
N SER A 379 3.56 6.85 -16.78
CA SER A 379 3.32 6.83 -18.24
C SER A 379 4.15 7.87 -19.00
N GLY A 380 5.09 8.56 -18.34
CA GLY A 380 6.00 9.53 -18.98
C GLY A 380 5.50 10.98 -19.03
N TYR A 381 4.45 11.35 -18.28
CA TYR A 381 3.99 12.71 -18.18
C TYR A 381 4.58 13.42 -16.96
N ASP A 382 4.96 14.68 -17.10
CA ASP A 382 5.40 15.49 -15.97
C ASP A 382 4.26 15.79 -15.00
N PHE A 383 4.55 15.72 -13.69
CA PHE A 383 3.59 16.14 -12.67
C PHE A 383 3.44 17.65 -12.65
N LYS A 384 2.20 18.12 -12.73
CA LYS A 384 1.85 19.54 -12.58
C LYS A 384 0.80 19.69 -11.48
N ASP A 385 1.16 20.38 -10.38
CA ASP A 385 0.19 20.71 -9.34
C ASP A 385 -0.79 21.78 -9.85
N LEU A 386 -2.08 21.48 -9.75
CA LEU A 386 -3.16 22.39 -10.17
C LEU A 386 -3.35 23.56 -9.17
N GLY A 387 -2.65 23.51 -8.03
CA GLY A 387 -2.66 24.56 -7.00
C GLY A 387 -3.89 24.57 -6.09
N SER A 388 -3.77 25.35 -5.02
CA SER A 388 -4.83 25.48 -4.00
C SER A 388 -6.09 26.15 -4.52
N ASP A 389 -5.96 26.99 -5.56
CA ASP A 389 -7.07 27.77 -6.12
C ASP A 389 -7.85 27.04 -7.22
N TYR A 390 -7.45 25.82 -7.56
CA TYR A 390 -8.10 25.02 -8.61
C TYR A 390 -9.63 25.03 -8.51
N TYR A 391 -10.18 24.77 -7.33
CA TYR A 391 -11.63 24.77 -7.12
C TYR A 391 -12.25 26.17 -7.06
N ASN A 392 -11.46 27.23 -6.91
CA ASN A 392 -11.95 28.60 -6.92
C ASN A 392 -12.19 29.09 -8.34
N GLN A 393 -11.44 28.58 -9.32
CA GLN A 393 -11.62 28.87 -10.74
C GLN A 393 -12.92 28.28 -11.29
N PHE A 394 -13.41 27.15 -10.76
CA PHE A 394 -14.69 26.56 -11.14
C PHE A 394 -15.83 27.23 -10.38
N ASN A 395 -16.81 27.71 -11.10
CA ASN A 395 -18.02 28.39 -10.55
C ASN A 395 -17.69 29.67 -9.76
N ARG A 396 -16.69 30.44 -10.21
CA ARG A 396 -16.29 31.72 -9.59
C ARG A 396 -17.49 32.62 -9.37
N GLU A 397 -18.31 32.81 -10.38
CA GLU A 397 -19.54 33.64 -10.34
C GLU A 397 -20.56 33.13 -9.29
N LYS A 398 -20.81 31.82 -9.21
CA LYS A 398 -21.71 31.24 -8.20
C LYS A 398 -21.20 31.45 -6.78
N LYS A 399 -19.86 31.39 -6.59
CA LYS A 399 -19.26 31.63 -5.27
C LYS A 399 -19.34 33.10 -4.89
N VAL A 400 -19.02 34.00 -5.80
CA VAL A 400 -19.15 35.44 -5.59
C VAL A 400 -20.58 35.77 -5.20
N ASN A 401 -21.57 35.31 -5.94
CA ASN A 401 -22.99 35.53 -5.64
C ASN A 401 -23.41 34.90 -4.27
N SER A 402 -22.85 33.76 -3.90
CA SER A 402 -23.08 33.17 -2.57
C SER A 402 -22.51 34.00 -1.44
N HIS A 403 -21.28 34.52 -1.61
CA HIS A 403 -20.67 35.41 -0.60
C HIS A 403 -21.38 36.75 -0.50
N LEU A 404 -21.81 37.32 -1.61
CA LEU A 404 -22.65 38.55 -1.60
C LEU A 404 -23.97 38.34 -0.86
N LYS A 405 -24.63 37.19 -1.06
CA LYS A 405 -25.84 36.83 -0.29
C LYS A 405 -25.55 36.66 1.22
N GLN A 406 -24.41 36.13 1.59
CA GLN A 406 -24.01 36.00 2.99
C GLN A 406 -23.73 37.36 3.64
N LEU A 407 -23.04 38.27 2.95
CA LEU A 407 -22.84 39.65 3.40
C LEU A 407 -24.18 40.36 3.62
N GLY A 408 -25.11 40.22 2.66
CA GLY A 408 -26.47 40.79 2.81
C GLY A 408 -27.23 40.25 4.04
N LYS A 409 -27.07 38.94 4.36
CA LYS A 409 -27.66 38.36 5.59
C LYS A 409 -27.04 38.89 6.87
N LEU A 410 -25.80 39.34 6.82
CA LEU A 410 -25.11 39.98 7.95
C LEU A 410 -25.38 41.49 8.03
N GLY A 411 -26.30 42.02 7.19
CA GLY A 411 -26.64 43.45 7.16
C GLY A 411 -25.60 44.35 6.46
N ILE A 412 -24.63 43.74 5.78
CA ILE A 412 -23.59 44.46 5.04
C ILE A 412 -24.06 44.67 3.60
N THR A 413 -24.32 45.94 3.24
CA THR A 413 -24.65 46.36 1.88
C THR A 413 -23.37 46.95 1.23
N LEU A 414 -22.99 46.41 0.08
CA LEU A 414 -21.88 46.93 -0.69
C LEU A 414 -22.41 48.04 -1.61
N PRO A 415 -21.62 49.11 -1.85
CA PRO A 415 -21.96 50.15 -2.85
C PRO A 415 -22.11 49.57 -4.27
N ASP A 416 -22.97 50.15 -5.09
CA ASP A 416 -23.30 49.61 -6.43
C ASP A 416 -22.08 49.61 -7.37
N ASP A 417 -21.21 50.57 -7.28
CA ASP A 417 -19.95 50.64 -8.02
C ASP A 417 -19.01 49.44 -7.70
N VAL A 418 -18.96 49.02 -6.43
CA VAL A 418 -18.17 47.85 -5.97
C VAL A 418 -18.83 46.55 -6.47
N LEU A 419 -20.17 46.48 -6.45
CA LEU A 419 -20.91 45.31 -6.97
C LEU A 419 -20.67 45.12 -8.47
N ASP A 420 -20.63 46.18 -9.25
CA ASP A 420 -20.40 46.16 -10.70
C ASP A 420 -18.96 45.72 -11.03
N ILE A 421 -17.97 46.22 -10.29
CA ILE A 421 -16.56 45.77 -10.41
C ILE A 421 -16.46 44.25 -10.13
N ILE A 422 -17.09 43.81 -9.06
CA ILE A 422 -17.07 42.38 -8.68
C ILE A 422 -17.72 41.49 -9.74
N ARG A 423 -18.85 41.92 -10.33
CA ARG A 423 -19.56 41.22 -11.41
C ARG A 423 -18.70 41.09 -12.66
N VAL A 424 -18.11 42.20 -13.12
CA VAL A 424 -17.22 42.21 -14.29
C VAL A 424 -16.01 41.29 -14.09
N GLN A 425 -15.36 41.32 -12.92
CA GLN A 425 -14.23 40.46 -12.62
C GLN A 425 -14.61 38.99 -12.39
N SER A 426 -15.87 38.68 -12.13
CA SER A 426 -16.33 37.29 -11.91
C SER A 426 -16.77 36.59 -13.21
N SER A 427 -17.02 37.36 -14.29
CA SER A 427 -17.47 36.85 -15.60
C SER A 427 -16.32 36.58 -16.59
N GLY A 428 -15.08 36.90 -16.25
CA GLY A 428 -13.86 36.62 -17.03
C GLY A 428 -13.06 35.51 -16.31
#